data_02be6f3dd7394e1ef224bd225269738a
#
_entry.id   02be6f3dd7394e1ef224bd225269738a
#
_cell.length_a   1.000
_cell.length_b   1.000
_cell.length_c   1.000
_cell.angle_alpha   90.00
_cell.angle_beta   90.00
_cell.angle_gamma   90.00
#
_symmetry.space_group_name_H-M   'P 1'
#
loop_
_entity.id
_entity.type
_entity.pdbx_description
1 polymer ?
#
loop_
_entity_poly.entity_id
_entity_poly.type
_entity_poly.pdbx_seq_one_letter_code
_entity_poly.pdbx_strand_id
1 'polypeptide(L)'
;MKIAIISHTEHYLDSSGKITGWGPTVKEINNLASVSNSIIHIAPFYKESAPPSSLNYKSKKIKYLPLKNSGGKGLNKFSILLNAPYNLFVFYKALKDVDIIQFRAPTGIGIYVLPFLRLFYNSKYWVKYAGNWKDNNMPLGNKVQKLWLQNFISQDTKVTVNGNWENE
;
A
#
# COMPACT_ATOMS: atom_id res chain seq x y z
N MET A 1 0.31 3.69 19.33
CA MET A 1 -0.46 3.57 18.08
C MET A 1 0.14 2.46 17.22
N LYS A 2 -0.68 1.50 16.79
CA LYS A 2 -0.31 0.42 15.85
C LYS A 2 -0.78 0.80 14.45
N ILE A 3 0.12 0.78 13.48
CA ILE A 3 -0.17 1.22 12.10
C ILE A 3 -0.03 0.02 11.15
N ALA A 4 -0.99 -0.18 10.25
CA ALA A 4 -0.82 -1.03 9.09
C ALA A 4 -0.60 -0.17 7.85
N ILE A 5 0.39 -0.51 7.04
CA ILE A 5 0.67 0.16 5.78
C ILE A 5 0.51 -0.86 4.65
N ILE A 6 -0.46 -0.63 3.78
CA ILE A 6 -0.68 -1.43 2.57
C ILE A 6 -0.10 -0.67 1.39
N SER A 7 0.83 -1.27 0.69
CA SER A 7 1.47 -0.66 -0.47
C SER A 7 1.75 -1.68 -1.58
N HIS A 8 2.09 -1.17 -2.75
CA HIS A 8 2.62 -1.98 -3.87
C HIS A 8 4.15 -1.88 -3.95
N THR A 9 4.81 -1.54 -2.85
CA THR A 9 6.26 -1.46 -2.78
C THR A 9 6.87 -2.85 -2.89
N GLU A 10 7.74 -3.01 -3.84
CA GLU A 10 8.44 -4.28 -4.08
C GLU A 10 9.41 -4.60 -2.94
N HIS A 11 9.41 -5.86 -2.51
CA HIS A 11 10.30 -6.37 -1.48
C HIS A 11 11.02 -7.61 -1.95
N TYR A 12 12.25 -7.76 -1.46
CA TYR A 12 13.21 -8.79 -1.86
C TYR A 12 13.96 -9.31 -0.63
N LEU A 13 14.78 -10.35 -0.83
CA LEU A 13 15.84 -10.69 0.11
C LEU A 13 17.15 -10.05 -0.36
N ASP A 14 17.89 -9.45 0.56
CA ASP A 14 19.28 -9.05 0.28
C ASP A 14 20.23 -10.26 0.35
N SER A 15 21.51 -10.03 0.07
CA SER A 15 22.54 -11.08 0.11
C SER A 15 22.73 -11.73 1.50
N SER A 16 22.26 -11.07 2.55
CA SER A 16 22.29 -11.59 3.94
C SER A 16 20.97 -12.29 4.34
N GLY A 17 20.00 -12.43 3.43
CA GLY A 17 18.69 -13.02 3.69
C GLY A 17 17.72 -12.11 4.45
N LYS A 18 18.00 -10.82 4.55
CA LYS A 18 17.10 -9.85 5.20
C LYS A 18 16.11 -9.26 4.20
N ILE A 19 14.91 -8.96 4.68
CA ILE A 19 13.90 -8.27 3.89
C ILE A 19 14.34 -6.84 3.62
N THR A 20 14.32 -6.48 2.36
CA THR A 20 14.63 -5.15 1.84
C THR A 20 13.54 -4.71 0.87
N GLY A 21 13.34 -3.42 0.72
CA GLY A 21 12.32 -2.86 -0.18
C GLY A 21 12.76 -1.53 -0.77
N TRP A 22 11.97 -0.99 -1.68
CA TRP A 22 12.27 0.28 -2.35
C TRP A 22 12.60 1.39 -1.35
N GLY A 23 13.82 1.96 -1.50
CA GLY A 23 14.45 2.82 -0.50
C GLY A 23 13.61 3.99 0.01
N PRO A 24 12.99 4.82 -0.86
CA PRO A 24 12.16 5.93 -0.42
C PRO A 24 11.02 5.52 0.51
N THR A 25 10.30 4.43 0.18
CA THR A 25 9.22 3.92 1.03
C THR A 25 9.74 3.37 2.35
N VAL A 26 10.82 2.58 2.32
CA VAL A 26 11.42 2.01 3.53
C VAL A 26 11.94 3.11 4.45
N LYS A 27 12.57 4.17 3.91
CA LYS A 27 13.03 5.34 4.67
C LYS A 27 11.87 6.04 5.38
N GLU A 28 10.76 6.27 4.68
CA GLU A 28 9.56 6.88 5.26
C GLU A 28 8.98 6.02 6.40
N ILE A 29 8.88 4.69 6.19
CA ILE A 29 8.37 3.77 7.21
C ILE A 29 9.30 3.68 8.42
N ASN A 30 10.62 3.71 8.21
CA ASN A 30 11.58 3.79 9.32
C ASN A 30 11.40 5.06 10.15
N ASN A 31 11.10 6.21 9.51
CA ASN A 31 10.81 7.45 10.21
C ASN A 31 9.48 7.37 11.00
N LEU A 32 8.44 6.77 10.41
CA LEU A 32 7.18 6.55 11.12
C LEU A 32 7.32 5.63 12.35
N ALA A 33 8.29 4.72 12.34
CA ALA A 33 8.53 3.84 13.48
C ALA A 33 9.02 4.57 14.74
N SER A 34 9.55 5.80 14.61
CA SER A 34 9.94 6.61 15.78
C SER A 34 8.73 7.09 16.58
N VAL A 35 7.61 7.37 15.91
CA VAL A 35 6.38 7.93 16.53
C VAL A 35 5.25 6.90 16.68
N SER A 36 5.50 5.63 16.34
CA SER A 36 4.54 4.54 16.46
C SER A 36 5.00 3.47 17.45
N ASN A 37 4.05 2.70 17.99
CA ASN A 37 4.36 1.56 18.85
C ASN A 37 4.76 0.33 18.01
N SER A 38 4.05 0.10 16.89
CA SER A 38 4.36 -0.95 15.92
C SER A 38 3.82 -0.61 14.54
N ILE A 39 4.48 -1.13 13.51
CA ILE A 39 4.05 -1.01 12.11
C ILE A 39 4.00 -2.40 11.49
N ILE A 40 2.91 -2.69 10.78
CA ILE A 40 2.80 -3.84 9.88
C ILE A 40 2.85 -3.29 8.46
N HIS A 41 3.91 -3.59 7.72
CA HIS A 41 3.99 -3.25 6.30
C HIS A 41 3.58 -4.44 5.45
N ILE A 42 2.48 -4.32 4.72
CA ILE A 42 1.86 -5.36 3.91
C ILE A 42 2.10 -5.00 2.45
N ALA A 43 2.92 -5.78 1.76
CA ALA A 43 3.38 -5.45 0.40
C ALA A 43 3.87 -6.70 -0.35
N PRO A 44 3.94 -6.67 -1.69
CA PRO A 44 4.35 -7.82 -2.48
C PRO A 44 5.82 -8.20 -2.24
N PHE A 45 6.08 -9.50 -2.30
CA PHE A 45 7.41 -10.09 -2.23
C PHE A 45 7.83 -10.65 -3.59
N TYR A 46 9.06 -10.40 -3.96
CA TYR A 46 9.69 -10.85 -5.19
C TYR A 46 10.89 -11.73 -4.88
N LYS A 47 11.09 -12.78 -5.67
CA LYS A 47 12.19 -13.74 -5.49
C LYS A 47 13.50 -13.33 -6.17
N GLU A 48 13.43 -12.31 -7.02
CA GLU A 48 14.56 -11.76 -7.75
C GLU A 48 15.53 -11.05 -6.80
N SER A 49 16.75 -10.79 -7.27
CA SER A 49 17.75 -10.05 -6.52
C SER A 49 17.30 -8.62 -6.25
N ALA A 50 17.54 -8.14 -5.05
CA ALA A 50 17.20 -6.79 -4.63
C ALA A 50 17.93 -5.73 -5.49
N PRO A 51 17.21 -4.73 -6.04
CA PRO A 51 17.84 -3.60 -6.71
C PRO A 51 18.77 -2.81 -5.77
N PRO A 52 19.84 -2.15 -6.30
CA PRO A 52 20.76 -1.36 -5.48
C PRO A 52 20.10 -0.22 -4.69
N SER A 53 18.93 0.27 -5.14
CA SER A 53 18.13 1.30 -4.46
C SER A 53 17.32 0.80 -3.27
N SER A 54 17.36 -0.52 -3.00
CA SER A 54 16.62 -1.12 -1.89
C SER A 54 17.29 -0.84 -0.55
N LEU A 55 16.47 -0.72 0.50
CA LEU A 55 16.92 -0.49 1.87
C LEU A 55 16.26 -1.49 2.84
N ASN A 56 16.96 -1.75 3.94
CA ASN A 56 16.46 -2.61 5.01
C ASN A 56 15.66 -1.82 6.04
N TYR A 57 14.70 -2.47 6.69
CA TYR A 57 14.06 -1.91 7.87
C TYR A 57 15.06 -1.85 9.04
N LYS A 58 15.13 -0.70 9.69
CA LYS A 58 16.04 -0.46 10.81
C LYS A 58 15.42 -0.75 12.16
N SER A 59 14.10 -0.61 12.28
CA SER A 59 13.39 -0.74 13.55
C SER A 59 12.76 -2.12 13.72
N LYS A 60 12.98 -2.74 14.88
CA LYS A 60 12.30 -3.99 15.28
C LYS A 60 10.77 -3.83 15.46
N LYS A 61 10.26 -2.59 15.50
CA LYS A 61 8.83 -2.29 15.55
C LYS A 61 8.13 -2.54 14.21
N ILE A 62 8.89 -2.72 13.12
CA ILE A 62 8.35 -2.92 11.77
C ILE A 62 8.31 -4.41 11.47
N LYS A 63 7.11 -4.94 11.25
CA LYS A 63 6.87 -6.30 10.77
C LYS A 63 6.47 -6.24 9.30
N TYR A 64 7.20 -6.92 8.44
CA TYR A 64 6.83 -7.11 7.05
C TYR A 64 5.90 -8.32 6.90
N LEU A 65 4.85 -8.17 6.08
CA LEU A 65 3.91 -9.23 5.76
C LEU A 65 3.77 -9.34 4.24
N PRO A 66 4.18 -10.46 3.63
CA PRO A 66 4.20 -10.60 2.19
C PRO A 66 2.80 -10.78 1.59
N LEU A 67 2.55 -10.10 0.47
CA LEU A 67 1.46 -10.36 -0.46
C LEU A 67 1.96 -11.17 -1.65
N LYS A 68 1.04 -11.86 -2.32
CA LYS A 68 1.33 -12.41 -3.65
C LYS A 68 1.52 -11.26 -4.64
N ASN A 69 2.58 -11.34 -5.45
CA ASN A 69 2.79 -10.39 -6.54
C ASN A 69 1.60 -10.40 -7.47
N SER A 70 1.22 -9.22 -7.94
CA SER A 70 0.06 -9.04 -8.79
C SER A 70 0.32 -7.91 -9.77
N GLY A 71 -0.15 -8.08 -11.00
CA GLY A 71 0.04 -7.11 -12.07
C GLY A 71 1.13 -7.52 -13.05
N GLY A 72 1.56 -6.58 -13.87
CA GLY A 72 2.53 -6.79 -14.95
C GLY A 72 1.98 -6.35 -16.31
N LYS A 73 2.63 -6.78 -17.39
CA LYS A 73 2.22 -6.46 -18.78
C LYS A 73 1.28 -7.55 -19.33
N GLY A 74 0.42 -7.17 -20.27
CA GLY A 74 -0.47 -8.10 -20.98
C GLY A 74 -1.40 -8.87 -20.04
N LEU A 75 -1.50 -10.18 -20.21
CA LEU A 75 -2.39 -11.08 -19.45
C LEU A 75 -2.01 -11.18 -17.96
N ASN A 76 -0.77 -10.86 -17.59
CA ASN A 76 -0.34 -10.88 -16.19
C ASN A 76 -1.13 -9.88 -15.32
N LYS A 77 -1.79 -8.88 -15.91
CA LYS A 77 -2.69 -7.97 -15.19
C LYS A 77 -3.84 -8.70 -14.49
N PHE A 78 -4.30 -9.82 -15.03
CA PHE A 78 -5.37 -10.62 -14.41
C PHE A 78 -4.94 -11.28 -13.09
N SER A 79 -3.63 -11.43 -12.83
CA SER A 79 -3.13 -11.92 -11.55
C SER A 79 -3.57 -11.04 -10.36
N ILE A 80 -3.91 -9.77 -10.61
CA ILE A 80 -4.46 -8.87 -9.60
C ILE A 80 -5.76 -9.46 -9.02
N LEU A 81 -6.66 -9.91 -9.89
CA LEU A 81 -7.94 -10.49 -9.47
C LEU A 81 -7.76 -11.93 -8.96
N LEU A 82 -6.90 -12.73 -9.61
CA LEU A 82 -6.66 -14.11 -9.18
C LEU A 82 -6.04 -14.18 -7.77
N ASN A 83 -5.17 -13.24 -7.41
CA ASN A 83 -4.54 -13.19 -6.09
C ASN A 83 -5.37 -12.41 -5.05
N ALA A 84 -6.46 -11.74 -5.46
CA ALA A 84 -7.29 -10.94 -4.56
C ALA A 84 -7.84 -11.74 -3.37
N PRO A 85 -8.41 -12.95 -3.51
CA PRO A 85 -8.95 -13.71 -2.37
C PRO A 85 -7.88 -13.97 -1.30
N TYR A 86 -6.68 -14.39 -1.72
CA TYR A 86 -5.56 -14.62 -0.79
C TYR A 86 -5.13 -13.33 -0.10
N ASN A 87 -4.93 -12.24 -0.86
CA ASN A 87 -4.50 -10.96 -0.33
C ASN A 87 -5.54 -10.37 0.64
N LEU A 88 -6.83 -10.48 0.31
CA LEU A 88 -7.94 -10.05 1.19
C LEU A 88 -7.96 -10.85 2.51
N PHE A 89 -7.68 -12.15 2.46
CA PHE A 89 -7.56 -12.96 3.67
C PHE A 89 -6.37 -12.51 4.54
N VAL A 90 -5.22 -12.17 3.93
CA VAL A 90 -4.08 -11.59 4.64
C VAL A 90 -4.46 -10.27 5.31
N PHE A 91 -5.15 -9.37 4.59
CA PHE A 91 -5.63 -8.12 5.16
C PHE A 91 -6.60 -8.35 6.31
N TYR A 92 -7.59 -9.20 6.13
CA TYR A 92 -8.56 -9.50 7.18
C TYR A 92 -7.90 -9.96 8.48
N LYS A 93 -6.88 -10.82 8.39
CA LYS A 93 -6.13 -11.28 9.57
C LYS A 93 -5.23 -10.20 10.18
N ALA A 94 -4.54 -9.43 9.33
CA ALA A 94 -3.52 -8.49 9.78
C ALA A 94 -4.10 -7.18 10.36
N LEU A 95 -5.30 -6.79 9.92
CA LEU A 95 -5.86 -5.48 10.23
C LEU A 95 -6.79 -5.45 11.46
N LYS A 96 -7.05 -6.59 12.11
CA LYS A 96 -7.98 -6.69 13.25
C LYS A 96 -7.63 -5.76 14.41
N ASP A 97 -6.34 -5.72 14.77
CA ASP A 97 -5.85 -5.07 15.99
C ASP A 97 -5.00 -3.82 15.69
N VAL A 98 -5.22 -3.17 14.55
CA VAL A 98 -4.53 -1.91 14.21
C VAL A 98 -5.40 -0.70 14.53
N ASP A 99 -4.75 0.39 14.92
CA ASP A 99 -5.43 1.65 15.24
C ASP A 99 -5.73 2.45 13.96
N ILE A 100 -4.82 2.40 12.97
CA ILE A 100 -4.95 3.11 11.70
C ILE A 100 -4.34 2.32 10.55
N ILE A 101 -4.97 2.40 9.38
CA ILE A 101 -4.52 1.77 8.15
C ILE A 101 -4.13 2.86 7.16
N GLN A 102 -2.88 2.85 6.68
CA GLN A 102 -2.46 3.66 5.54
C GLN A 102 -2.51 2.81 4.28
N PHE A 103 -3.29 3.23 3.31
CA PHE A 103 -3.28 2.64 1.97
C PHE A 103 -2.57 3.58 0.99
N ARG A 104 -1.59 3.07 0.26
CA ARG A 104 -0.83 3.83 -0.76
C ARG A 104 -1.41 3.58 -2.14
N ALA A 105 -2.07 4.58 -2.68
CA ALA A 105 -2.68 4.60 -4.01
C ALA A 105 -1.90 5.54 -4.97
N PRO A 106 -2.09 5.43 -6.30
CA PRO A 106 -2.84 4.40 -6.99
C PRO A 106 -1.99 3.14 -7.19
N THR A 107 -2.61 1.97 -7.10
CA THR A 107 -1.94 0.69 -7.33
C THR A 107 -2.90 -0.33 -7.97
N GLY A 108 -2.36 -1.35 -8.63
CA GLY A 108 -3.20 -2.40 -9.22
C GLY A 108 -4.15 -3.06 -8.20
N ILE A 109 -3.69 -3.28 -6.97
CA ILE A 109 -4.50 -3.89 -5.90
C ILE A 109 -5.58 -2.95 -5.35
N GLY A 110 -5.50 -1.64 -5.61
CA GLY A 110 -6.47 -0.66 -5.13
C GLY A 110 -7.90 -0.93 -5.56
N ILE A 111 -8.08 -1.63 -6.68
CA ILE A 111 -9.40 -1.99 -7.20
C ILE A 111 -10.23 -2.83 -6.23
N TYR A 112 -9.59 -3.66 -5.41
CA TYR A 112 -10.26 -4.45 -4.38
C TYR A 112 -9.95 -4.00 -2.95
N VAL A 113 -8.81 -3.37 -2.71
CA VAL A 113 -8.44 -2.87 -1.37
C VAL A 113 -9.34 -1.71 -0.94
N LEU A 114 -9.64 -0.76 -1.81
CA LEU A 114 -10.49 0.39 -1.47
C LEU A 114 -11.91 -0.04 -1.07
N PRO A 115 -12.63 -0.88 -1.85
CA PRO A 115 -13.92 -1.43 -1.42
C PRO A 115 -13.84 -2.22 -0.12
N PHE A 116 -12.82 -3.05 0.05
CA PHE A 116 -12.62 -3.83 1.27
C PHE A 116 -12.45 -2.94 2.51
N LEU A 117 -11.59 -1.92 2.43
CA LEU A 117 -11.39 -0.98 3.53
C LEU A 117 -12.67 -0.20 3.85
N ARG A 118 -13.43 0.22 2.84
CA ARG A 118 -14.71 0.91 3.01
C ARG A 118 -15.74 0.06 3.73
N LEU A 119 -15.81 -1.23 3.44
CA LEU A 119 -16.79 -2.14 4.01
C LEU A 119 -16.44 -2.57 5.44
N PHE A 120 -15.18 -2.83 5.73
CA PHE A 120 -14.77 -3.46 6.98
C PHE A 120 -14.03 -2.52 7.95
N TYR A 121 -13.50 -1.36 7.48
CA TYR A 121 -12.63 -0.48 8.26
C TYR A 121 -12.93 1.00 8.06
N ASN A 122 -14.18 1.35 7.83
CA ASN A 122 -14.68 2.64 7.33
C ASN A 122 -14.05 3.90 7.96
N SER A 123 -13.82 3.93 9.28
CA SER A 123 -13.29 5.11 9.99
C SER A 123 -11.80 4.99 10.37
N LYS A 124 -11.12 3.91 9.97
CA LYS A 124 -9.77 3.60 10.43
C LYS A 124 -8.71 3.68 9.33
N TYR A 125 -9.04 4.16 8.12
CA TYR A 125 -8.05 4.19 7.07
C TYR A 125 -7.81 5.59 6.51
N TRP A 126 -6.58 5.80 6.10
CA TRP A 126 -6.06 6.96 5.42
C TRP A 126 -5.46 6.56 4.08
N VAL A 127 -5.80 7.26 3.01
CA VAL A 127 -5.25 7.00 1.68
C VAL A 127 -4.20 8.05 1.35
N LYS A 128 -2.97 7.58 1.07
CA LYS A 128 -1.90 8.41 0.51
C LYS A 128 -1.87 8.19 -1.01
N TYR A 129 -2.39 9.14 -1.75
CA TYR A 129 -2.39 9.09 -3.21
C TYR A 129 -1.09 9.72 -3.75
N ALA A 130 -0.17 8.88 -4.25
CA ALA A 130 1.14 9.28 -4.72
C ALA A 130 1.20 9.57 -6.23
N GLY A 131 0.11 9.33 -6.97
CA GLY A 131 0.00 9.66 -8.39
C GLY A 131 -0.28 11.15 -8.62
N ASN A 132 -0.13 11.59 -9.88
CA ASN A 132 -0.57 12.92 -10.26
C ASN A 132 -2.10 12.99 -10.25
N TRP A 133 -2.67 13.76 -9.31
CA TRP A 133 -4.11 13.84 -9.12
C TRP A 133 -4.82 14.54 -10.30
N LYS A 134 -4.17 15.47 -10.96
CA LYS A 134 -4.73 16.24 -12.09
C LYS A 134 -4.39 15.65 -13.47
N ASP A 135 -3.69 14.51 -13.55
CA ASP A 135 -3.35 13.92 -14.83
C ASP A 135 -4.61 13.41 -15.56
N ASN A 136 -4.87 13.97 -16.74
CA ASN A 136 -5.98 13.55 -17.59
C ASN A 136 -5.69 12.27 -18.39
N ASN A 137 -4.40 11.92 -18.55
CA ASN A 137 -3.93 10.74 -19.29
C ASN A 137 -3.58 9.55 -18.41
N MET A 138 -4.01 9.57 -17.14
CA MET A 138 -3.73 8.46 -16.23
C MET A 138 -4.32 7.12 -16.72
N PRO A 139 -3.68 6.00 -16.42
CA PRO A 139 -4.20 4.67 -16.71
C PRO A 139 -5.61 4.46 -16.15
N LEU A 140 -6.42 3.64 -16.84
CA LEU A 140 -7.82 3.40 -16.48
C LEU A 140 -8.00 2.97 -15.02
N GLY A 141 -7.12 2.07 -14.52
CA GLY A 141 -7.15 1.63 -13.13
C GLY A 141 -6.94 2.77 -12.12
N ASN A 142 -6.13 3.77 -12.47
CA ASN A 142 -5.92 4.95 -11.64
C ASN A 142 -7.14 5.89 -11.70
N LYS A 143 -7.77 6.03 -12.87
CA LYS A 143 -9.02 6.79 -13.01
C LYS A 143 -10.13 6.21 -12.13
N VAL A 144 -10.30 4.89 -12.15
CA VAL A 144 -11.29 4.20 -11.32
C VAL A 144 -11.03 4.46 -9.84
N GLN A 145 -9.78 4.35 -9.39
CA GLN A 145 -9.42 4.62 -7.99
C GLN A 145 -9.65 6.08 -7.61
N LYS A 146 -9.30 7.04 -8.49
CA LYS A 146 -9.57 8.46 -8.27
C LYS A 146 -11.07 8.72 -8.11
N LEU A 147 -11.90 8.21 -9.02
CA LEU A 147 -13.36 8.33 -8.96
C LEU A 147 -13.92 7.69 -7.68
N TRP A 148 -13.38 6.54 -7.28
CA TRP A 148 -13.75 5.89 -6.02
C TRP A 148 -13.46 6.80 -4.82
N LEU A 149 -12.25 7.38 -4.77
CA LEU A 149 -11.83 8.27 -3.68
C LEU A 149 -12.63 9.56 -3.63
N GLN A 150 -13.15 10.03 -4.77
CA GLN A 150 -13.99 11.24 -4.83
C GLN A 150 -15.45 10.99 -4.38
N ASN A 151 -15.99 9.79 -4.61
CA ASN A 151 -17.43 9.56 -4.51
C ASN A 151 -17.86 8.50 -3.46
N PHE A 152 -16.97 7.60 -3.07
CA PHE A 152 -17.35 6.41 -2.29
C PHE A 152 -16.59 6.23 -0.98
N ILE A 153 -15.77 7.20 -0.57
CA ILE A 153 -15.11 7.18 0.75
C ILE A 153 -16.04 7.73 1.84
N SER A 154 -15.74 7.39 3.08
CA SER A 154 -16.40 8.01 4.24
C SER A 154 -15.91 9.45 4.42
N GLN A 155 -16.75 10.30 4.99
CA GLN A 155 -16.36 11.67 5.40
C GLN A 155 -15.19 11.66 6.40
N ASP A 156 -15.05 10.59 7.20
CA ASP A 156 -13.96 10.44 8.16
C ASP A 156 -12.66 9.95 7.54
N THR A 157 -12.69 9.47 6.28
CA THR A 157 -11.50 8.98 5.59
C THR A 157 -10.68 10.14 5.05
N LYS A 158 -9.42 10.24 5.50
CA LYS A 158 -8.49 11.24 4.98
C LYS A 158 -7.82 10.73 3.70
N VAL A 159 -7.79 11.58 2.67
CA VAL A 159 -7.00 11.38 1.46
C VAL A 159 -5.95 12.46 1.39
N THR A 160 -4.69 12.07 1.28
CA THR A 160 -3.60 13.02 1.02
C THR A 160 -3.04 12.79 -0.37
N VAL A 161 -2.81 13.86 -1.10
CA VAL A 161 -2.24 13.84 -2.45
C VAL A 161 -0.85 14.46 -2.45
N ASN A 162 0.02 14.02 -3.36
CA ASN A 162 1.31 14.65 -3.55
C ASN A 162 1.15 15.91 -4.40
N GLY A 163 1.71 17.03 -3.93
CA GLY A 163 1.69 18.32 -4.62
C GLY A 163 0.89 19.37 -3.86
N ASN A 164 0.95 20.60 -4.35
CA ASN A 164 0.15 21.72 -3.89
C ASN A 164 -0.78 22.10 -5.05
N TRP A 165 -2.06 21.75 -4.94
CA TRP A 165 -3.04 21.96 -5.99
C TRP A 165 -4.07 22.98 -5.50
N GLU A 166 -4.35 23.98 -6.32
CA GLU A 166 -5.46 24.89 -6.05
C GLU A 166 -6.78 24.11 -6.09
N ASN A 167 -7.66 24.33 -5.11
CA ASN A 167 -8.98 23.69 -4.98
C ASN A 167 -8.98 22.18 -4.65
N GLU A 168 -8.19 21.75 -3.69
CA GLU A 168 -8.30 20.43 -3.04
C GLU A 168 -9.01 20.50 -1.70
#